data_e3d6f59639cb79427596f3ac1257f003
#
_entry.id   e3d6f59639cb79427596f3ac1257f003
#
_cell.length_a   1.000
_cell.length_b   1.000
_cell.length_c   1.000
_cell.angle_alpha   90.00
_cell.angle_beta   90.00
_cell.angle_gamma   90.00
#
_symmetry.space_group_name_H-M   'P 1'
#
loop_
_entity.id
_entity.type
_entity.pdbx_description
1 polymer ?
#
loop_
_entity_poly.entity_id
_entity_poly.type
_entity_poly.pdbx_seq_one_letter_code
_entity_poly.pdbx_strand_id
1 'polypeptide(L)'
;PDKAACLYKTAAANDGTLHKVTGRMNSMMAGLCCGEPCTVSWDIINNFAGIFIACSDDYAARGMRLLGMPQSGDARIVSGESGAVTAGVLAALMQDPELAQLRNELGLDENSRVLLISTEGATDKVNYLKVLSGKWKPENK
;
A
#
# COMPACT_ATOMS: atom_id res chain seq x y z
N PRO A 1 -3.50 -4.80 0.66
CA PRO A 1 -2.72 -5.98 0.27
C PRO A 1 -3.43 -6.80 -0.80
N ASP A 2 -2.67 -7.43 -1.71
CA ASP A 2 -3.18 -8.31 -2.77
C ASP A 2 -3.97 -9.51 -2.23
N LYS A 3 -3.57 -10.01 -1.06
CA LYS A 3 -4.22 -11.14 -0.38
C LYS A 3 -5.56 -10.80 0.28
N ALA A 4 -5.91 -9.52 0.41
CA ALA A 4 -7.16 -9.03 1.00
C ALA A 4 -7.71 -7.82 0.21
N ALA A 5 -7.67 -7.90 -1.12
CA ALA A 5 -7.96 -6.78 -2.02
C ALA A 5 -9.47 -6.64 -2.31
N CYS A 6 -10.35 -6.61 -1.30
CA CYS A 6 -11.79 -6.57 -1.49
C CYS A 6 -12.28 -5.29 -2.18
N LEU A 7 -11.69 -4.12 -1.85
CA LEU A 7 -12.03 -2.85 -2.51
C LEU A 7 -11.60 -2.85 -3.99
N TYR A 8 -10.38 -3.34 -4.29
CA TYR A 8 -9.91 -3.48 -5.66
C TYR A 8 -10.82 -4.42 -6.47
N LYS A 9 -11.15 -5.59 -5.90
CA LYS A 9 -12.04 -6.57 -6.53
C LYS A 9 -13.43 -5.99 -6.83
N THR A 10 -13.99 -5.24 -5.88
CA THR A 10 -15.28 -4.56 -6.05
C THR A 10 -15.20 -3.50 -7.15
N ALA A 11 -14.17 -2.66 -7.15
CA ALA A 11 -13.98 -1.65 -8.18
C ALA A 11 -13.78 -2.27 -9.58
N ALA A 12 -12.97 -3.32 -9.67
CA ALA A 12 -12.68 -4.01 -10.93
C ALA A 12 -13.92 -4.73 -11.52
N ALA A 13 -14.82 -5.25 -10.68
CA ALA A 13 -16.04 -5.88 -11.12
C ALA A 13 -17.02 -4.87 -11.74
N ASN A 14 -17.07 -3.66 -11.21
CA ASN A 14 -17.92 -2.56 -11.70
C ASN A 14 -19.37 -2.96 -11.98
N ASP A 15 -19.94 -3.85 -11.16
CA ASP A 15 -21.27 -4.44 -11.33
C ASP A 15 -22.30 -3.93 -10.30
N GLY A 16 -21.90 -2.93 -9.49
CA GLY A 16 -22.73 -2.35 -8.43
C GLY A 16 -22.85 -3.20 -7.17
N THR A 17 -22.13 -4.35 -7.09
CA THR A 17 -22.14 -5.22 -5.91
C THR A 17 -20.83 -5.20 -5.16
N LEU A 18 -20.87 -5.41 -3.84
CA LEU A 18 -19.68 -5.51 -3.00
C LEU A 18 -19.11 -6.93 -3.06
N HIS A 19 -17.86 -7.05 -3.48
CA HIS A 19 -17.17 -8.32 -3.62
C HIS A 19 -16.28 -8.62 -2.41
N LYS A 20 -16.55 -9.74 -1.74
CA LYS A 20 -15.72 -10.23 -0.63
C LYS A 20 -14.51 -11.00 -1.14
N VAL A 21 -13.44 -10.96 -0.35
CA VAL A 21 -12.31 -11.86 -0.45
C VAL A 21 -12.39 -12.84 0.71
N THR A 22 -12.28 -14.12 0.40
CA THR A 22 -12.34 -15.22 1.38
C THR A 22 -11.03 -16.00 1.34
N GLY A 23 -10.78 -16.78 2.38
CA GLY A 23 -9.58 -17.59 2.49
C GLY A 23 -8.52 -16.97 3.42
N ARG A 24 -7.28 -17.42 3.24
CA ARG A 24 -6.18 -16.99 4.10
C ARG A 24 -5.66 -15.62 3.66
N MET A 25 -6.06 -14.58 4.36
CA MET A 25 -5.62 -13.19 4.13
C MET A 25 -4.36 -12.89 4.95
N ASN A 26 -3.25 -13.55 4.59
CA ASN A 26 -2.00 -13.42 5.32
C ASN A 26 -1.13 -12.32 4.69
N SER A 27 -1.12 -11.15 5.31
CA SER A 27 -0.30 -10.00 4.92
C SER A 27 0.24 -9.31 6.18
N MET A 28 1.44 -8.75 6.08
CA MET A 28 2.01 -7.92 7.14
C MET A 28 1.20 -6.64 7.38
N MET A 29 0.46 -6.17 6.37
CA MET A 29 -0.41 -4.99 6.45
C MET A 29 -1.70 -5.32 7.20
N ALA A 30 -1.60 -5.66 8.50
CA ALA A 30 -2.72 -6.16 9.30
C ALA A 30 -3.92 -5.20 9.31
N GLY A 31 -3.70 -3.90 9.38
CA GLY A 31 -4.75 -2.88 9.34
C GLY A 31 -5.52 -2.81 8.01
N LEU A 32 -4.97 -3.38 6.94
CA LEU A 32 -5.60 -3.45 5.62
C LEU A 32 -6.10 -4.85 5.25
N CYS A 33 -5.95 -5.84 6.14
CA CYS A 33 -6.39 -7.21 5.93
C CYS A 33 -7.89 -7.39 6.20
N CYS A 34 -8.73 -6.71 5.41
CA CYS A 34 -10.18 -6.80 5.47
C CYS A 34 -10.70 -7.53 4.23
N GLY A 35 -11.43 -8.63 4.46
CA GLY A 35 -12.01 -9.43 3.37
C GLY A 35 -13.33 -8.88 2.84
N GLU A 36 -13.95 -7.93 3.53
CA GLU A 36 -15.26 -7.37 3.17
C GLU A 36 -15.21 -5.85 3.11
N PRO A 37 -15.67 -5.23 2.00
CA PRO A 37 -15.78 -3.79 1.91
C PRO A 37 -16.78 -3.24 2.93
N CYS A 38 -16.45 -2.11 3.56
CA CYS A 38 -17.40 -1.40 4.41
C CYS A 38 -18.46 -0.71 3.54
N THR A 39 -19.72 -1.06 3.73
CA THR A 39 -20.84 -0.51 2.95
C THR A 39 -20.96 1.00 3.06
N VAL A 40 -20.75 1.56 4.26
CA VAL A 40 -20.88 3.00 4.51
C VAL A 40 -19.77 3.80 3.81
N SER A 41 -18.54 3.29 3.80
CA SER A 41 -17.41 3.98 3.16
C SER A 41 -17.33 3.73 1.66
N TRP A 42 -17.93 2.64 1.16
CA TRP A 42 -17.84 2.29 -0.25
C TRP A 42 -18.41 3.37 -1.17
N ASP A 43 -19.57 3.93 -0.84
CA ASP A 43 -20.19 4.98 -1.63
C ASP A 43 -19.28 6.21 -1.78
N ILE A 44 -18.59 6.58 -0.71
CA ILE A 44 -17.62 7.69 -0.73
C ILE A 44 -16.42 7.31 -1.57
N ILE A 45 -15.83 6.14 -1.31
CA ILE A 45 -14.63 5.67 -2.01
C ILE A 45 -14.92 5.51 -3.51
N ASN A 46 -16.03 4.90 -3.88
CA ASN A 46 -16.40 4.66 -5.28
C ASN A 46 -16.63 5.95 -6.06
N ASN A 47 -17.14 6.99 -5.41
CA ASN A 47 -17.41 8.27 -6.06
C ASN A 47 -16.17 9.18 -6.18
N PHE A 48 -15.18 9.02 -5.30
CA PHE A 48 -14.05 9.96 -5.22
C PHE A 48 -12.68 9.32 -5.51
N ALA A 49 -12.54 7.99 -5.42
CA ALA A 49 -11.29 7.34 -5.75
C ALA A 49 -11.16 7.15 -7.28
N GLY A 50 -10.12 7.73 -7.86
CA GLY A 50 -9.81 7.54 -9.27
C GLY A 50 -9.13 6.22 -9.58
N ILE A 51 -8.46 5.59 -8.58
CA ILE A 51 -7.63 4.41 -8.79
C ILE A 51 -7.66 3.51 -7.56
N PHE A 52 -7.67 2.20 -7.82
CA PHE A 52 -7.55 1.17 -6.81
C PHE A 52 -6.31 0.32 -7.12
N ILE A 53 -5.43 0.18 -6.15
CA ILE A 53 -4.18 -0.58 -6.29
C ILE A 53 -4.17 -1.73 -5.29
N ALA A 54 -3.96 -2.95 -5.78
CA ALA A 54 -3.63 -4.11 -4.97
C ALA A 54 -2.13 -4.42 -5.13
N CYS A 55 -1.41 -4.53 -4.02
CA CYS A 55 0.03 -4.75 -4.05
C CYS A 55 0.48 -5.75 -2.97
N SER A 56 1.67 -6.33 -3.16
CA SER A 56 2.28 -7.27 -2.21
C SER A 56 2.88 -6.57 -0.99
N ASP A 57 3.21 -7.36 0.02
CA ASP A 57 3.89 -6.91 1.23
C ASP A 57 5.27 -6.28 0.99
N ASP A 58 5.91 -6.59 -0.14
CA ASP A 58 7.20 -6.01 -0.53
C ASP A 58 7.14 -4.49 -0.66
N TYR A 59 6.02 -3.96 -1.15
CA TYR A 59 5.81 -2.51 -1.24
C TYR A 59 5.69 -1.86 0.14
N ALA A 60 5.02 -2.52 1.09
CA ALA A 60 4.98 -2.04 2.47
C ALA A 60 6.38 -2.04 3.10
N ALA A 61 7.13 -3.12 2.96
CA ALA A 61 8.51 -3.21 3.45
C ALA A 61 9.43 -2.17 2.79
N ARG A 62 9.25 -1.91 1.49
CA ARG A 62 9.98 -0.84 0.78
C ARG A 62 9.65 0.54 1.35
N GLY A 63 8.37 0.85 1.54
CA GLY A 63 7.93 2.12 2.12
C GLY A 63 8.44 2.34 3.54
N MET A 64 8.40 1.31 4.39
CA MET A 64 8.95 1.36 5.75
C MET A 64 10.44 1.69 5.75
N ARG A 65 11.23 1.11 4.85
CA ARG A 65 12.67 1.41 4.72
C ARG A 65 12.91 2.84 4.22
N LEU A 66 12.19 3.27 3.20
CA LEU A 66 12.32 4.63 2.67
C LEU A 66 12.05 5.70 3.74
N LEU A 67 10.99 5.52 4.51
CA LEU A 67 10.59 6.45 5.57
C LEU A 67 11.46 6.33 6.82
N GLY A 68 11.82 5.09 7.21
CA GLY A 68 12.56 4.80 8.43
C GLY A 68 14.09 4.98 8.33
N MET A 69 14.62 4.92 7.11
CA MET A 69 16.05 5.12 6.79
C MET A 69 16.18 6.11 5.62
N PRO A 70 15.81 7.37 5.83
CA PRO A 70 15.77 8.35 4.76
C PRO A 70 17.17 8.64 4.22
N GLN A 71 17.22 9.18 3.00
CA GLN A 71 18.45 9.72 2.44
C GLN A 71 18.89 10.98 3.20
N SER A 72 20.14 11.37 3.01
CA SER A 72 20.70 12.56 3.68
C SER A 72 19.87 13.81 3.38
N GLY A 73 19.44 14.49 4.41
CA GLY A 73 18.63 15.71 4.34
C GLY A 73 17.14 15.50 4.59
N ASP A 74 16.66 14.28 4.48
CA ASP A 74 15.24 13.98 4.73
C ASP A 74 14.98 13.65 6.22
N ALA A 75 13.82 14.04 6.71
CA ALA A 75 13.39 13.67 8.05
C ALA A 75 13.01 12.18 8.13
N ARG A 76 13.46 11.51 9.20
CA ARG A 76 13.02 10.15 9.50
C ARG A 76 11.57 10.15 9.92
N ILE A 77 10.76 9.32 9.25
CA ILE A 77 9.36 9.10 9.58
C ILE A 77 9.16 7.63 10.00
N VAL A 78 8.57 7.43 11.17
CA VAL A 78 8.19 6.10 11.64
C VAL A 78 6.78 5.81 11.18
N SER A 79 6.66 4.90 10.21
CA SER A 79 5.38 4.45 9.68
C SER A 79 5.37 2.92 9.64
N GLY A 80 4.30 2.33 10.12
CA GLY A 80 4.09 0.88 10.09
C GLY A 80 3.66 0.38 8.72
N GLU A 81 3.35 -0.90 8.65
CA GLU A 81 3.15 -1.65 7.41
C GLU A 81 2.03 -1.07 6.55
N SER A 82 0.86 -0.83 7.16
CA SER A 82 -0.31 -0.31 6.45
C SER A 82 -0.17 1.18 6.10
N GLY A 83 0.56 1.94 6.92
CA GLY A 83 0.81 3.37 6.67
C GLY A 83 1.86 3.61 5.60
N ALA A 84 2.93 2.81 5.59
CA ALA A 84 4.09 3.00 4.73
C ALA A 84 3.89 2.47 3.30
N VAL A 85 2.91 1.61 3.05
CA VAL A 85 2.71 0.98 1.73
C VAL A 85 2.52 2.01 0.62
N THR A 86 1.85 3.12 0.91
CA THR A 86 1.64 4.20 -0.07
C THR A 86 2.96 4.82 -0.54
N ALA A 87 3.92 5.02 0.37
CA ALA A 87 5.26 5.49 0.02
C ALA A 87 6.03 4.47 -0.81
N GLY A 88 5.90 3.18 -0.50
CA GLY A 88 6.53 2.10 -1.26
C GLY A 88 5.98 1.97 -2.68
N VAL A 89 4.66 2.08 -2.85
CA VAL A 89 3.99 2.08 -4.16
C VAL A 89 4.40 3.30 -4.97
N LEU A 90 4.37 4.50 -4.39
CA LEU A 90 4.79 5.71 -5.09
C LEU A 90 6.25 5.62 -5.55
N ALA A 91 7.15 5.16 -4.69
CA ALA A 91 8.55 4.99 -5.07
C ALA A 91 8.74 3.96 -6.20
N ALA A 92 7.93 2.90 -6.23
CA ALA A 92 7.95 1.94 -7.34
C ALA A 92 7.47 2.60 -8.64
N LEU A 93 6.33 3.28 -8.61
CA LEU A 93 5.80 4.00 -9.78
C LEU A 93 6.81 4.98 -10.38
N MET A 94 7.58 5.67 -9.52
CA MET A 94 8.56 6.66 -9.98
C MET A 94 9.88 6.05 -10.46
N GLN A 95 10.28 4.88 -9.97
CA GLN A 95 11.63 4.34 -10.17
C GLN A 95 11.66 3.06 -11.02
N ASP A 96 10.57 2.30 -11.06
CA ASP A 96 10.53 1.03 -11.77
C ASP A 96 10.17 1.23 -13.25
N PRO A 97 11.05 0.87 -14.19
CA PRO A 97 10.77 0.98 -15.61
C PRO A 97 9.56 0.17 -16.07
N GLU A 98 9.27 -0.96 -15.43
CA GLU A 98 8.10 -1.79 -15.74
C GLU A 98 6.78 -1.09 -15.41
N LEU A 99 6.80 -0.11 -14.50
CA LEU A 99 5.64 0.69 -14.12
C LEU A 99 5.56 2.04 -14.87
N ALA A 100 6.44 2.29 -15.84
CA ALA A 100 6.50 3.57 -16.55
C ALA A 100 5.18 3.89 -17.29
N GLN A 101 4.53 2.90 -17.87
CA GLN A 101 3.24 3.10 -18.52
C GLN A 101 2.19 3.54 -17.50
N LEU A 102 2.06 2.82 -16.39
CA LEU A 102 1.11 3.15 -15.33
C LEU A 102 1.41 4.54 -14.73
N ARG A 103 2.69 4.87 -14.51
CA ARG A 103 3.08 6.21 -14.06
C ARG A 103 2.59 7.30 -15.01
N ASN A 104 2.73 7.10 -16.31
CA ASN A 104 2.27 8.07 -17.33
C ASN A 104 0.74 8.18 -17.35
N GLU A 105 0.02 7.07 -17.24
CA GLU A 105 -1.45 7.04 -17.16
C GLU A 105 -1.96 7.78 -15.90
N LEU A 106 -1.18 7.75 -14.81
CA LEU A 106 -1.45 8.47 -13.57
C LEU A 106 -1.07 9.97 -13.65
N GLY A 107 -0.41 10.40 -14.72
CA GLY A 107 0.09 11.77 -14.85
C GLY A 107 1.18 12.13 -13.85
N LEU A 108 1.93 11.13 -13.34
CA LEU A 108 3.00 11.35 -12.36
C LEU A 108 4.31 11.68 -13.06
N ASP A 109 4.93 12.78 -12.64
CA ASP A 109 6.23 13.27 -13.11
C ASP A 109 7.08 13.80 -11.94
N GLU A 110 8.25 14.33 -12.23
CA GLU A 110 9.18 14.90 -11.26
C GLU A 110 8.65 16.17 -10.55
N ASN A 111 7.64 16.83 -11.10
CA ASN A 111 7.02 18.02 -10.53
C ASN A 111 5.76 17.69 -9.73
N SER A 112 5.33 16.44 -9.73
CA SER A 112 4.12 16.00 -9.06
C SER A 112 4.25 16.16 -7.54
N ARG A 113 3.21 16.72 -6.91
CA ARG A 113 3.10 16.84 -5.46
C ARG A 113 2.07 15.84 -4.97
N VAL A 114 2.52 14.85 -4.20
CA VAL A 114 1.70 13.74 -3.73
C VAL A 114 1.56 13.80 -2.21
N LEU A 115 0.33 13.84 -1.72
CA LEU A 115 0.02 13.69 -0.30
C LEU A 115 -0.13 12.21 0.03
N LEU A 116 0.70 11.71 0.95
CA LEU A 116 0.58 10.37 1.51
C LEU A 116 0.10 10.44 2.95
N ILE A 117 -0.83 9.58 3.32
CA ILE A 117 -1.35 9.52 4.68
C ILE A 117 -0.78 8.28 5.37
N SER A 118 0.07 8.51 6.38
CA SER A 118 0.55 7.44 7.25
C SER A 118 -0.49 7.15 8.33
N THR A 119 -1.15 6.02 8.23
CA THR A 119 -2.28 5.65 9.07
C THR A 119 -1.88 4.97 10.38
N GLU A 120 -0.62 4.56 10.51
CA GLU A 120 -0.10 3.92 11.73
C GLU A 120 1.39 4.17 11.93
N GLY A 121 1.84 4.08 13.19
CA GLY A 121 3.25 4.01 13.56
C GLY A 121 3.78 2.58 13.61
N ALA A 122 4.95 2.36 14.22
CA ALA A 122 5.53 1.03 14.41
C ALA A 122 4.81 0.27 15.56
N THR A 123 3.60 -0.20 15.30
CA THR A 123 2.78 -0.95 16.27
C THR A 123 3.41 -2.31 16.58
N ASP A 124 3.87 -3.04 15.57
CA ASP A 124 4.76 -4.20 15.72
C ASP A 124 6.24 -3.77 15.61
N LYS A 125 6.82 -3.41 16.75
CA LYS A 125 8.22 -2.97 16.83
C LYS A 125 9.21 -4.04 16.36
N VAL A 126 8.90 -5.31 16.60
CA VAL A 126 9.79 -6.43 16.23
C VAL A 126 9.82 -6.58 14.72
N ASN A 127 8.67 -6.58 14.06
CA ASN A 127 8.56 -6.66 12.62
C ASN A 127 9.15 -5.41 11.95
N TYR A 128 8.86 -4.23 12.50
CA TYR A 128 9.43 -2.97 12.02
C TYR A 128 10.95 -3.02 11.97
N LEU A 129 11.62 -3.46 13.05
CA LEU A 129 13.07 -3.59 13.10
C LEU A 129 13.61 -4.67 12.14
N LYS A 130 12.88 -5.78 11.95
CA LYS A 130 13.24 -6.79 10.94
C LYS A 130 13.22 -6.21 9.53
N VAL A 131 12.19 -5.40 9.21
CA VAL A 131 12.09 -4.74 7.90
C VAL A 131 13.25 -3.78 7.68
N LEU A 132 13.52 -2.88 8.64
CA LEU A 132 14.61 -1.91 8.52
C LEU A 132 15.98 -2.57 8.41
N SER A 133 16.22 -3.66 9.17
CA SER A 133 17.51 -4.39 9.14
C SER A 133 17.69 -5.31 7.93
N GLY A 134 16.72 -5.37 7.01
CA GLY A 134 16.75 -6.27 5.85
C GLY A 134 16.53 -7.75 6.17
N LYS A 135 16.17 -8.08 7.41
CA LYS A 135 15.91 -9.48 7.85
C LYS A 135 14.49 -9.96 7.58
N TRP A 136 13.58 -9.05 7.26
CA TRP A 136 12.24 -9.42 6.86
C TRP A 136 12.26 -10.07 5.48
N LYS A 137 11.48 -11.12 5.32
CA LYS A 137 11.24 -11.79 4.05
C LYS A 137 9.74 -12.01 3.89
N PRO A 138 9.19 -11.87 2.66
CA PRO A 138 7.80 -12.22 2.41
C PRO A 138 7.57 -13.69 2.77
N GLU A 139 6.41 -14.01 3.32
CA GLU A 139 6.02 -15.40 3.50
C GLU A 139 5.84 -16.03 2.11
N ASN A 140 6.56 -17.09 1.86
CA ASN A 140 6.46 -17.86 0.62
C ASN A 140 4.99 -18.28 0.40
N LYS A 141 4.57 -18.15 -0.84
CA LYS A 141 3.25 -18.56 -1.33
C LYS A 141 2.99 -20.03 -1.13
#